data_5c448f2de4d1e9c5838e9fa0c669c239
#
_entry.id   5c448f2de4d1e9c5838e9fa0c669c239
#
_cell.length_a   1.000
_cell.length_b   1.000
_cell.length_c   1.000
_cell.angle_alpha   90.00
_cell.angle_beta   90.00
_cell.angle_gamma   90.00
#
_symmetry.space_group_name_H-M   'P 1'
#
loop_
_entity.id
_entity.type
_entity.pdbx_description
1 polymer ?
#
loop_
_entity_poly.entity_id
_entity_poly.type
_entity_poly.pdbx_seq_one_letter_code
_entity_poly.pdbx_strand_id
1 'polypeptide(L)'
;KPWVGKLGENITTEEGKLAARAVAVDLLGTLHAATGDLNKITRIVKVMSLVNSVGSFTEQHLVTNGASELFAEVFGPEKGAHARSAFGVAQIPMGCCVEIELIAEVG
;
A
#
# COMPACT_ATOMS: atom_id res chain seq x y z
N LYS A 1 6.51 -10.03 10.20
CA LYS A 1 5.74 -9.55 11.33
C LYS A 1 4.45 -8.90 10.87
N PRO A 2 3.35 -9.44 11.32
CA PRO A 2 2.07 -8.88 10.90
C PRO A 2 1.82 -7.52 11.58
N TRP A 3 1.30 -6.61 10.80
CA TRP A 3 0.84 -5.33 11.30
C TRP A 3 -0.63 -5.48 11.67
N VAL A 4 -0.89 -5.84 12.92
CA VAL A 4 -2.22 -6.13 13.43
C VAL A 4 -2.71 -4.97 14.27
N GLY A 5 -3.93 -4.52 14.01
CA GLY A 5 -4.54 -3.46 14.78
C GLY A 5 -5.39 -2.53 13.92
N LYS A 6 -5.88 -1.48 14.55
CA LYS A 6 -6.83 -0.55 13.96
C LYS A 6 -6.29 0.87 14.05
N LEU A 7 -6.26 1.56 12.92
CA LEU A 7 -5.88 2.96 12.87
C LEU A 7 -6.88 3.79 13.67
N GLY A 8 -6.36 4.68 14.49
CA GLY A 8 -7.18 5.51 15.37
C GLY A 8 -7.52 4.86 16.70
N GLU A 9 -7.16 3.59 16.89
CA GLU A 9 -7.37 2.87 18.14
C GLU A 9 -6.03 2.48 18.75
N ASN A 10 -5.33 1.52 18.14
CA ASN A 10 -4.04 1.05 18.67
C ASN A 10 -2.90 1.15 17.65
N ILE A 11 -3.16 1.69 16.48
CA ILE A 11 -2.14 1.96 15.45
C ILE A 11 -2.21 3.46 15.13
N THR A 12 -1.07 4.14 15.22
CA THR A 12 -0.99 5.55 14.85
C THR A 12 -0.87 5.71 13.34
N THR A 13 -1.13 6.91 12.83
CA THR A 13 -0.95 7.21 11.41
C THR A 13 0.48 6.90 10.95
N GLU A 14 1.49 7.26 11.74
CA GLU A 14 2.88 6.98 11.41
C GLU A 14 3.17 5.48 11.34
N GLU A 15 2.65 4.73 12.30
CA GLU A 15 2.78 3.27 12.29
C GLU A 15 2.06 2.66 11.09
N GLY A 16 0.88 3.17 10.76
CA GLY A 16 0.13 2.72 9.59
C GLY A 16 0.89 2.99 8.29
N LYS A 17 1.55 4.14 8.21
CA LYS A 17 2.37 4.49 7.06
C LYS A 17 3.53 3.51 6.88
N LEU A 18 4.19 3.14 7.98
CA LEU A 18 5.26 2.13 7.94
C LEU A 18 4.70 0.76 7.53
N ALA A 19 3.51 0.41 8.01
CA ALA A 19 2.87 -0.83 7.60
C ALA A 19 2.56 -0.85 6.10
N ALA A 20 2.04 0.25 5.57
CA ALA A 20 1.75 0.36 4.14
C ALA A 20 3.04 0.22 3.31
N ARG A 21 4.14 0.81 3.78
CA ARG A 21 5.43 0.66 3.11
C ARG A 21 5.90 -0.80 3.12
N ALA A 22 5.75 -1.49 4.25
CA ALA A 22 6.13 -2.90 4.36
C ALA A 22 5.30 -3.77 3.40
N VAL A 23 4.00 -3.52 3.31
CA VAL A 23 3.12 -4.23 2.37
C VAL A 23 3.56 -3.96 0.93
N ALA A 24 3.91 -2.71 0.62
CA ALA A 24 4.39 -2.36 -0.72
C ALA A 24 5.68 -3.10 -1.07
N VAL A 25 6.59 -3.26 -0.11
CA VAL A 25 7.81 -4.06 -0.33
C VAL A 25 7.44 -5.50 -0.70
N ASP A 26 6.47 -6.09 0.00
CA ASP A 26 6.00 -7.43 -0.32
C ASP A 26 5.38 -7.50 -1.71
N LEU A 27 4.65 -6.47 -2.11
CA LEU A 27 4.08 -6.41 -3.47
C LEU A 27 5.17 -6.33 -4.53
N LEU A 28 6.27 -5.62 -4.27
CA LEU A 28 7.41 -5.60 -5.18
C LEU A 28 8.01 -7.00 -5.34
N GLY A 29 8.09 -7.76 -4.25
CA GLY A 29 8.51 -9.16 -4.31
C GLY A 29 7.61 -10.00 -5.18
N THR A 30 6.29 -9.80 -5.07
CA THR A 30 5.31 -10.50 -5.90
C THR A 30 5.47 -10.13 -7.37
N LEU A 31 5.65 -8.84 -7.66
CA LEU A 31 5.87 -8.38 -9.03
C LEU A 31 7.16 -8.93 -9.61
N HIS A 32 8.22 -8.97 -8.81
CA HIS A 32 9.49 -9.54 -9.23
C HIS A 32 9.33 -11.03 -9.56
N ALA A 33 8.65 -11.77 -8.71
CA ALA A 33 8.41 -13.20 -8.94
C ALA A 33 7.60 -13.43 -10.23
N ALA A 34 6.61 -12.57 -10.48
CA ALA A 34 5.74 -12.72 -11.65
C ALA A 34 6.45 -12.36 -12.95
N THR A 35 7.36 -11.39 -12.94
CA THR A 35 7.99 -10.86 -14.15
C THR A 35 9.43 -11.33 -14.35
N GLY A 36 10.09 -11.76 -13.30
CA GLY A 36 11.50 -12.09 -13.30
C GLY A 36 12.43 -10.88 -13.22
N ASP A 37 11.92 -9.69 -13.47
CA ASP A 37 12.71 -8.46 -13.48
C ASP A 37 11.78 -7.25 -13.31
N LEU A 38 11.97 -6.47 -12.26
CA LEU A 38 11.15 -5.28 -12.01
C LEU A 38 11.27 -4.24 -13.13
N ASN A 39 12.35 -4.28 -13.90
CA ASN A 39 12.50 -3.37 -15.04
C ASN A 39 11.46 -3.63 -16.14
N LYS A 40 10.78 -4.75 -16.10
CA LYS A 40 9.69 -5.05 -17.05
C LYS A 40 8.39 -4.31 -16.69
N ILE A 41 8.30 -3.74 -15.50
CA ILE A 41 7.16 -2.92 -15.11
C ILE A 41 7.27 -1.59 -15.85
N THR A 42 6.31 -1.28 -16.69
CA THR A 42 6.30 -0.02 -17.43
C THR A 42 5.55 1.07 -16.70
N ARG A 43 4.62 0.68 -15.83
CA ARG A 43 3.83 1.65 -15.07
C ARG A 43 3.04 0.95 -13.96
N ILE A 44 2.96 1.61 -12.81
CA ILE A 44 1.96 1.26 -11.81
C ILE A 44 0.68 2.00 -12.19
N VAL A 45 -0.36 1.26 -12.48
CA VAL A 45 -1.59 1.84 -13.02
C VAL A 45 -2.51 2.32 -11.91
N LYS A 46 -2.74 1.46 -10.91
CA LYS A 46 -3.69 1.76 -9.84
C LYS A 46 -3.29 1.06 -8.57
N VAL A 47 -3.49 1.77 -7.45
CA VAL A 47 -3.30 1.22 -6.10
C VAL A 47 -4.61 1.41 -5.35
N MET A 48 -5.12 0.34 -4.74
CA MET A 48 -6.26 0.42 -3.86
C MET A 48 -5.82 0.00 -2.46
N SER A 49 -6.02 0.90 -1.49
CA SER A 49 -5.58 0.70 -0.11
C SER A 49 -6.78 0.66 0.81
N LEU A 50 -6.92 -0.46 1.50
CA LEU A 50 -7.93 -0.66 2.52
C LEU A 50 -7.28 -0.48 3.89
N VAL A 51 -7.81 0.41 4.69
CA VAL A 51 -7.24 0.75 5.99
C VAL A 51 -8.22 0.34 7.08
N ASN A 52 -7.82 -0.62 7.90
CA ASN A 52 -8.60 -1.05 9.05
C ASN A 52 -8.59 0.09 10.07
N SER A 53 -9.70 0.80 10.19
CA SER A 53 -9.71 2.04 10.98
C SER A 53 -11.04 2.23 11.69
N VAL A 54 -10.99 2.97 12.80
CA VAL A 54 -12.20 3.35 13.52
C VAL A 54 -12.96 4.41 12.72
N GLY A 55 -14.25 4.58 13.02
CA GLY A 55 -15.12 5.44 12.23
C GLY A 55 -14.73 6.91 12.22
N SER A 56 -13.96 7.36 13.21
CA SER A 56 -13.51 8.76 13.31
C SER A 56 -12.15 9.00 12.66
N PHE A 57 -11.45 7.95 12.22
CA PHE A 57 -10.15 8.11 11.59
C PHE A 57 -10.33 8.59 10.15
N THR A 58 -9.59 9.62 9.75
CA THR A 58 -9.74 10.25 8.43
C THR A 58 -8.42 10.43 7.70
N GLU A 59 -7.35 9.76 8.15
CA GLU A 59 -6.02 9.92 7.56
C GLU A 59 -5.58 8.71 6.75
N GLN A 60 -6.54 8.00 6.14
CA GLN A 60 -6.23 6.82 5.32
C GLN A 60 -5.26 7.16 4.18
N HIS A 61 -5.37 8.34 3.61
CA HIS A 61 -4.48 8.79 2.53
C HIS A 61 -3.04 8.94 3.01
N LEU A 62 -2.84 9.41 4.25
CA LEU A 62 -1.48 9.54 4.80
C LEU A 62 -0.85 8.17 5.05
N VAL A 63 -1.64 7.21 5.52
CA VAL A 63 -1.19 5.83 5.68
C VAL A 63 -0.76 5.28 4.31
N THR A 64 -1.58 5.47 3.30
CA THR A 64 -1.33 4.95 1.95
C THR A 64 -0.10 5.57 1.31
N ASN A 65 0.26 6.79 1.70
CA ASN A 65 1.48 7.45 1.22
C ASN A 65 2.72 6.60 1.44
N GLY A 66 2.74 5.75 2.46
CA GLY A 66 3.86 4.84 2.68
C GLY A 66 4.13 3.93 1.49
N ALA A 67 3.06 3.43 0.87
CA ALA A 67 3.18 2.61 -0.33
C ALA A 67 3.48 3.46 -1.56
N SER A 68 2.76 4.55 -1.75
CA SER A 68 2.92 5.41 -2.93
C SER A 68 4.32 5.99 -3.02
N GLU A 69 4.88 6.42 -1.89
CA GLU A 69 6.24 6.95 -1.86
C GLU A 69 7.27 5.88 -2.24
N LEU A 70 7.07 4.65 -1.79
CA LEU A 70 7.96 3.56 -2.16
C LEU A 70 7.93 3.30 -3.66
N PHE A 71 6.75 3.26 -4.25
CA PHE A 71 6.62 3.04 -5.70
C PHE A 71 7.30 4.16 -6.49
N ALA A 72 7.21 5.40 -6.03
CA ALA A 72 7.91 6.52 -6.65
C ALA A 72 9.42 6.38 -6.53
N GLU A 73 9.90 5.90 -5.38
CA GLU A 73 11.34 5.68 -5.16
C GLU A 73 11.89 4.58 -6.08
N VAL A 74 11.14 3.49 -6.23
CA VAL A 74 11.60 2.32 -6.98
C VAL A 74 11.47 2.51 -8.49
N PHE A 75 10.35 3.07 -8.95
CA PHE A 75 10.04 3.16 -10.38
C PHE A 75 10.25 4.56 -10.97
N GLY A 76 10.47 5.54 -10.12
CA GLY A 76 10.58 6.93 -10.54
C GLY A 76 9.23 7.63 -10.60
N PRO A 77 9.24 8.97 -10.77
CA PRO A 77 8.02 9.76 -10.66
C PRO A 77 7.02 9.53 -11.80
N GLU A 78 7.46 9.00 -12.94
CA GLU A 78 6.57 8.73 -14.05
C GLU A 78 5.97 7.33 -13.98
N LYS A 79 6.82 6.31 -13.92
CA LYS A 79 6.35 4.91 -13.87
C LYS A 79 5.67 4.58 -12.55
N GLY A 80 6.09 5.21 -11.47
CA GLY A 80 5.52 4.97 -10.16
C GLY A 80 4.26 5.78 -9.87
N ALA A 81 3.93 6.75 -10.72
CA ALA A 81 2.70 7.51 -10.57
C ALA A 81 1.50 6.60 -10.87
N HIS A 82 0.45 6.73 -10.09
CA HIS A 82 -0.69 5.82 -10.19
C HIS A 82 -1.96 6.52 -9.74
N ALA A 83 -3.10 6.05 -10.24
CA ALA A 83 -4.39 6.38 -9.66
C ALA A 83 -4.53 5.59 -8.37
N ARG A 84 -5.18 6.15 -7.36
CA ARG A 84 -5.34 5.41 -6.12
C ARG A 84 -6.66 5.72 -5.43
N SER A 85 -7.14 4.72 -4.69
CA SER A 85 -8.21 4.86 -3.72
C SER A 85 -7.66 4.46 -2.36
N ALA A 86 -7.97 5.25 -1.34
CA ALA A 86 -7.60 4.94 0.03
C ALA A 86 -8.81 5.21 0.90
N PHE A 87 -9.28 4.19 1.61
CA PHE A 87 -10.48 4.33 2.43
C PHE A 87 -10.47 3.37 3.61
N GLY A 88 -11.29 3.69 4.60
CA GLY A 88 -11.40 2.88 5.79
C GLY A 88 -12.34 1.72 5.59
N VAL A 89 -12.01 0.60 6.24
CA VAL A 89 -12.88 -0.56 6.32
C VAL A 89 -13.04 -0.95 7.79
N ALA A 90 -14.15 -1.63 8.09
CA ALA A 90 -14.42 -2.03 9.47
C ALA A 90 -13.47 -3.10 9.96
N GLN A 91 -13.02 -3.99 9.06
CA GLN A 91 -12.15 -5.12 9.40
C GLN A 91 -11.35 -5.55 8.19
N ILE A 92 -10.18 -6.12 8.46
CA ILE A 92 -9.37 -6.80 7.45
C ILE A 92 -9.08 -8.19 7.99
N PRO A 93 -9.03 -9.22 7.13
CA PRO A 93 -8.73 -10.58 7.60
C PRO A 93 -7.47 -10.61 8.47
N MET A 94 -7.53 -11.43 9.52
CA MET A 94 -6.46 -11.61 10.50
C MET A 94 -6.15 -10.34 11.30
N GLY A 95 -7.03 -9.33 11.25
CA GLY A 95 -6.82 -8.07 11.96
C GLY A 95 -5.72 -7.20 11.41
N CYS A 96 -5.25 -7.43 10.19
CA CYS A 96 -4.22 -6.59 9.58
C CYS A 96 -4.69 -5.15 9.53
N CYS A 97 -3.76 -4.20 9.70
CA CYS A 97 -4.14 -2.79 9.73
C CYS A 97 -4.28 -2.18 8.33
N VAL A 98 -3.65 -2.77 7.32
CA VAL A 98 -3.76 -2.29 5.94
C VAL A 98 -3.65 -3.44 4.97
N GLU A 99 -4.36 -3.33 3.85
CA GLU A 99 -4.30 -4.28 2.75
C GLU A 99 -4.27 -3.49 1.45
N ILE A 100 -3.36 -3.83 0.55
CA ILE A 100 -3.16 -3.07 -0.68
C ILE A 100 -3.18 -4.01 -1.87
N GLU A 101 -3.91 -3.62 -2.90
CA GLU A 101 -3.82 -4.28 -4.20
C GLU A 101 -3.39 -3.27 -5.25
N LEU A 102 -2.73 -3.74 -6.29
CA LEU A 102 -2.30 -2.87 -7.37
C LEU A 102 -2.48 -3.54 -8.72
N ILE A 103 -2.54 -2.70 -9.75
CA ILE A 103 -2.51 -3.12 -11.14
C ILE A 103 -1.26 -2.49 -11.73
N ALA A 104 -0.43 -3.32 -12.37
CA ALA A 104 0.79 -2.87 -13.02
C ALA A 104 0.76 -3.27 -14.49
N GLU A 105 1.35 -2.42 -15.33
CA GLU A 105 1.51 -2.69 -16.74
C GLU A 105 2.90 -3.27 -16.96
N VAL A 106 2.98 -4.35 -17.73
CA VAL A 106 4.23 -5.05 -18.03
C VAL A 106 4.49 -4.96 -19.53
N GLY A 107 5.70 -4.57 -19.87
CA GLY A 107 6.09 -4.42 -21.26
C GLY A 107 7.17 -5.37 -21.71
#